data_6ac3eecef7c64b1ebaf048cebdac5647
#
_entry.id   6ac3eecef7c64b1ebaf048cebdac5647
#
_cell.length_a   1.000
_cell.length_b   1.000
_cell.length_c   1.000
_cell.angle_alpha   90.00
_cell.angle_beta   90.00
_cell.angle_gamma   90.00
#
_symmetry.space_group_name_H-M   'P 1'
#
loop_
_entity.id
_entity.type
_entity.pdbx_description
1 polymer ?
#
loop_
_entity_poly.entity_id
_entity_poly.type
_entity_poly.pdbx_seq_one_letter_code
_entity_poly.pdbx_strand_id
1 'polypeptide(L)'
;MADELPLNCRTPAITEYDGTADPMEHLSRFENAAVLHRYTDGIKCRVFVTTFAGAAQQWFNQLPVGAIGSFQEFCSRFLHQFASSRKVRKTELSLFAVRQKEDEPLKEYLQRFNTAAMEVPATTQEVKASAFSQRLLDGDFFKSLAKKPISKFDALLARAAKYINMEEAQAAKKDSRGEKRKEVR
;
A
#
# COMPACT_ATOMS: atom_id res chain seq x y z
N MET A 1 -27.54 -22.57 12.73
CA MET A 1 -27.26 -23.43 11.59
C MET A 1 -25.81 -23.90 11.71
N ALA A 2 -25.62 -25.19 11.91
CA ALA A 2 -24.27 -25.77 12.00
C ALA A 2 -23.89 -26.28 10.60
N ASP A 3 -23.31 -25.41 9.78
CA ASP A 3 -22.64 -25.87 8.57
C ASP A 3 -21.50 -26.78 9.01
N GLU A 4 -21.57 -28.07 8.67
CA GLU A 4 -20.45 -29.00 8.92
C GLU A 4 -19.23 -28.49 8.16
N LEU A 5 -18.05 -28.47 8.84
CA LEU A 5 -16.80 -28.14 8.17
C LEU A 5 -16.56 -29.23 7.09
N PRO A 6 -16.34 -28.84 5.82
CA PRO A 6 -15.96 -29.79 4.80
C PRO A 6 -14.73 -30.58 5.24
N LEU A 7 -14.69 -31.87 4.98
CA LEU A 7 -13.57 -32.78 5.31
C LEU A 7 -12.19 -32.28 4.79
N ASN A 8 -12.18 -31.36 3.82
CA ASN A 8 -10.99 -30.73 3.24
C ASN A 8 -10.92 -29.22 3.48
N CYS A 9 -11.52 -28.70 4.57
CA CYS A 9 -11.42 -27.30 4.92
C CYS A 9 -9.95 -26.95 5.23
N ARG A 10 -9.27 -26.29 4.30
CA ARG A 10 -7.89 -25.83 4.49
C ARG A 10 -7.92 -24.46 5.19
N THR A 11 -7.18 -24.33 6.28
CA THR A 11 -6.92 -23.02 6.87
C THR A 11 -6.09 -22.18 5.91
N PRO A 12 -6.42 -20.89 5.72
CA PRO A 12 -5.65 -20.03 4.85
C PRO A 12 -4.25 -19.81 5.42
N ALA A 13 -3.23 -19.82 4.55
CA ALA A 13 -1.85 -19.51 4.91
C ALA A 13 -1.68 -17.96 5.01
N ILE A 14 -2.26 -17.37 6.05
CA ILE A 14 -2.12 -15.95 6.38
C ILE A 14 -1.42 -15.80 7.73
N THR A 15 -0.72 -14.66 7.88
CA THR A 15 -0.07 -14.35 9.17
C THR A 15 -1.13 -14.21 10.26
N GLU A 16 -0.89 -14.84 11.42
CA GLU A 16 -1.77 -14.70 12.57
C GLU A 16 -1.87 -13.26 13.05
N TYR A 17 -3.03 -12.89 13.56
CA TYR A 17 -3.32 -11.58 14.09
C TYR A 17 -3.30 -11.61 15.62
N ASP A 18 -2.38 -10.85 16.21
CA ASP A 18 -2.18 -10.80 17.67
C ASP A 18 -2.81 -9.56 18.34
N GLY A 19 -3.39 -8.65 17.55
CA GLY A 19 -3.98 -7.39 18.02
C GLY A 19 -3.11 -6.16 17.78
N THR A 20 -1.86 -6.27 17.30
CA THR A 20 -0.92 -5.15 17.12
C THR A 20 -0.91 -4.60 15.69
N ALA A 21 -1.11 -5.45 14.70
CA ALA A 21 -1.16 -5.06 13.30
C ALA A 21 -2.47 -4.35 12.92
N ASP A 22 -2.59 -3.86 11.69
CA ASP A 22 -3.84 -3.27 11.19
C ASP A 22 -4.92 -4.34 11.01
N PRO A 23 -6.03 -4.27 11.75
CA PRO A 23 -7.11 -5.26 11.67
C PRO A 23 -7.80 -5.27 10.31
N MET A 24 -7.85 -4.14 9.59
CA MET A 24 -8.42 -4.06 8.24
C MET A 24 -7.57 -4.84 7.24
N GLU A 25 -6.25 -4.75 7.37
CA GLU A 25 -5.33 -5.48 6.49
C GLU A 25 -5.45 -6.98 6.71
N HIS A 26 -5.52 -7.42 7.97
CA HIS A 26 -5.72 -8.82 8.31
C HIS A 26 -7.05 -9.36 7.77
N LEU A 27 -8.15 -8.62 8.00
CA LEU A 27 -9.48 -8.97 7.50
C LEU A 27 -9.49 -9.09 5.97
N SER A 28 -8.91 -8.13 5.26
CA SER A 28 -8.84 -8.15 3.79
C SER A 28 -8.09 -9.38 3.26
N ARG A 29 -6.96 -9.74 3.89
CA ARG A 29 -6.21 -10.95 3.52
C ARG A 29 -7.04 -12.21 3.74
N PHE A 30 -7.76 -12.27 4.86
CA PHE A 30 -8.66 -13.38 5.14
C PHE A 30 -9.81 -13.47 4.12
N GLU A 31 -10.47 -12.37 3.80
CA GLU A 31 -11.58 -12.35 2.83
C GLU A 31 -11.12 -12.78 1.44
N ASN A 32 -9.94 -12.35 0.99
CA ASN A 32 -9.35 -12.81 -0.27
C ASN A 32 -9.14 -14.33 -0.28
N ALA A 33 -8.64 -14.89 0.82
CA ALA A 33 -8.47 -16.33 0.96
C ALA A 33 -9.83 -17.05 1.03
N ALA A 34 -10.80 -16.49 1.74
CA ALA A 34 -12.14 -17.06 1.86
C ALA A 34 -12.88 -17.13 0.51
N VAL A 35 -12.69 -16.13 -0.38
CA VAL A 35 -13.20 -16.17 -1.75
C VAL A 35 -12.55 -17.30 -2.55
N LEU A 36 -11.22 -17.46 -2.47
CA LEU A 36 -10.49 -18.50 -3.17
C LEU A 36 -10.98 -19.90 -2.74
N HIS A 37 -11.23 -20.10 -1.45
CA HIS A 37 -11.68 -21.36 -0.88
C HIS A 37 -13.21 -21.53 -0.91
N ARG A 38 -13.97 -20.54 -1.39
CA ARG A 38 -15.44 -20.54 -1.47
C ARG A 38 -16.11 -20.82 -0.10
N TYR A 39 -15.61 -20.20 0.97
CA TYR A 39 -16.18 -20.37 2.30
C TYR A 39 -17.59 -19.77 2.38
N THR A 40 -18.52 -20.53 2.98
CA THR A 40 -19.81 -19.99 3.43
C THR A 40 -19.61 -19.10 4.66
N ASP A 41 -20.61 -18.27 5.02
CA ASP A 41 -20.52 -17.39 6.19
C ASP A 41 -20.25 -18.11 7.50
N GLY A 42 -20.84 -19.29 7.71
CA GLY A 42 -20.59 -20.13 8.87
C GLY A 42 -19.14 -20.64 8.91
N ILE A 43 -18.60 -21.04 7.77
CA ILE A 43 -17.20 -21.47 7.64
C ILE A 43 -16.26 -20.31 7.87
N LYS A 44 -16.55 -19.11 7.29
CA LYS A 44 -15.75 -17.91 7.51
C LYS A 44 -15.60 -17.58 8.99
N CYS A 45 -16.71 -17.61 9.77
CA CYS A 45 -16.64 -17.33 11.20
C CYS A 45 -15.69 -18.30 11.94
N ARG A 46 -15.75 -19.60 11.62
CA ARG A 46 -14.93 -20.61 12.27
C ARG A 46 -13.45 -20.52 11.87
N VAL A 47 -13.19 -20.35 10.58
CA VAL A 47 -11.81 -20.28 10.05
C VAL A 47 -11.15 -18.98 10.44
N PHE A 48 -11.88 -17.86 10.51
CA PHE A 48 -11.33 -16.57 10.91
C PHE A 48 -10.73 -16.60 12.32
N VAL A 49 -11.40 -17.27 13.26
CA VAL A 49 -10.87 -17.46 14.63
C VAL A 49 -9.54 -18.20 14.66
N THR A 50 -9.34 -19.15 13.75
CA THR A 50 -8.06 -19.92 13.70
C THR A 50 -6.87 -19.07 13.26
N THR A 51 -7.13 -17.86 12.79
CA THR A 51 -6.08 -16.90 12.38
C THR A 51 -5.71 -15.94 13.51
N PHE A 52 -6.28 -16.10 14.70
CA PHE A 52 -6.00 -15.24 15.85
C PHE A 52 -4.93 -15.83 16.75
N ALA A 53 -4.14 -14.92 17.34
CA ALA A 53 -3.13 -15.21 18.34
C ALA A 53 -3.20 -14.15 19.46
N GLY A 54 -2.46 -14.33 20.52
CA GLY A 54 -2.24 -13.33 21.57
C GLY A 54 -3.53 -12.65 22.06
N ALA A 55 -3.55 -11.32 22.01
CA ALA A 55 -4.68 -10.50 22.48
C ALA A 55 -5.97 -10.73 21.68
N ALA A 56 -5.86 -11.03 20.38
CA ALA A 56 -7.04 -11.29 19.55
C ALA A 56 -7.71 -12.62 19.95
N GLN A 57 -6.94 -13.64 20.22
CA GLN A 57 -7.46 -14.91 20.71
C GLN A 57 -8.10 -14.76 22.10
N GLN A 58 -7.46 -14.00 23.00
CA GLN A 58 -8.01 -13.74 24.34
C GLN A 58 -9.33 -12.99 24.26
N TRP A 59 -9.42 -11.96 23.44
CA TRP A 59 -10.66 -11.22 23.22
C TRP A 59 -11.79 -12.13 22.71
N PHE A 60 -11.51 -12.96 21.71
CA PHE A 60 -12.51 -13.87 21.17
C PHE A 60 -13.05 -14.84 22.22
N ASN A 61 -12.17 -15.40 23.06
CA ASN A 61 -12.53 -16.34 24.12
C ASN A 61 -13.42 -15.70 25.23
N GLN A 62 -13.42 -14.37 25.34
CA GLN A 62 -14.26 -13.63 26.29
C GLN A 62 -15.64 -13.27 25.73
N LEU A 63 -15.89 -13.51 24.44
CA LEU A 63 -17.20 -13.23 23.87
C LEU A 63 -18.24 -14.22 24.41
N PRO A 64 -19.44 -13.73 24.76
CA PRO A 64 -20.53 -14.62 25.18
C PRO A 64 -20.90 -15.63 24.08
N VAL A 65 -21.30 -16.81 24.47
CA VAL A 65 -21.81 -17.83 23.54
C VAL A 65 -23.01 -17.22 22.77
N GLY A 66 -22.98 -17.35 21.44
CA GLY A 66 -24.03 -16.77 20.58
C GLY A 66 -23.90 -15.28 20.29
N ALA A 67 -22.81 -14.64 20.72
CA ALA A 67 -22.56 -13.21 20.45
C ALA A 67 -22.34 -12.88 18.96
N ILE A 68 -22.09 -13.87 18.12
CA ILE A 68 -21.81 -13.73 16.69
C ILE A 68 -22.90 -14.43 15.90
N GLY A 69 -23.79 -13.68 15.25
CA GLY A 69 -24.88 -14.20 14.42
C GLY A 69 -24.51 -14.32 12.93
N SER A 70 -23.52 -13.57 12.46
CA SER A 70 -23.06 -13.55 11.07
C SER A 70 -21.59 -13.20 10.97
N PHE A 71 -20.98 -13.50 9.81
CA PHE A 71 -19.58 -13.07 9.56
C PHE A 71 -19.47 -11.55 9.52
N GLN A 72 -20.45 -10.85 8.97
CA GLN A 72 -20.48 -9.38 8.95
C GLN A 72 -20.49 -8.78 10.37
N GLU A 73 -21.29 -9.33 11.27
CA GLU A 73 -21.30 -8.91 12.69
C GLU A 73 -19.95 -9.18 13.36
N PHE A 74 -19.37 -10.34 13.09
CA PHE A 74 -18.03 -10.69 13.61
C PHE A 74 -16.98 -9.66 13.15
N CYS A 75 -16.93 -9.35 11.85
CA CYS A 75 -16.04 -8.34 11.31
C CYS A 75 -16.22 -6.97 11.98
N SER A 76 -17.47 -6.55 12.19
CA SER A 76 -17.77 -5.27 12.84
C SER A 76 -17.25 -5.22 14.28
N ARG A 77 -17.47 -6.27 15.06
CA ARG A 77 -16.96 -6.39 16.44
C ARG A 77 -15.44 -6.44 16.50
N PHE A 78 -14.82 -7.21 15.62
CA PHE A 78 -13.36 -7.31 15.49
C PHE A 78 -12.74 -5.96 15.17
N LEU A 79 -13.24 -5.27 14.15
CA LEU A 79 -12.74 -3.95 13.74
C LEU A 79 -12.95 -2.88 14.81
N HIS A 80 -14.05 -2.96 15.57
CA HIS A 80 -14.30 -2.07 16.68
C HIS A 80 -13.32 -2.32 17.84
N GLN A 81 -13.12 -3.58 18.21
CA GLN A 81 -12.21 -3.96 19.29
C GLN A 81 -10.77 -3.49 19.04
N PHE A 82 -10.29 -3.67 17.82
CA PHE A 82 -8.91 -3.34 17.45
C PHE A 82 -8.81 -2.00 16.70
N ALA A 83 -9.78 -1.08 16.92
CA ALA A 83 -9.80 0.22 16.25
C ALA A 83 -8.53 1.05 16.50
N SER A 84 -7.92 0.94 17.69
CA SER A 84 -6.68 1.65 18.05
C SER A 84 -5.44 1.17 17.26
N SER A 85 -5.45 -0.06 16.76
CA SER A 85 -4.37 -0.63 15.95
C SER A 85 -4.50 -0.30 14.46
N ARG A 86 -5.56 0.40 14.05
CA ARG A 86 -5.76 0.78 12.65
C ARG A 86 -4.72 1.79 12.21
N LYS A 87 -4.10 1.57 11.06
CA LYS A 87 -3.26 2.58 10.41
C LYS A 87 -4.11 3.81 10.07
N VAL A 88 -3.59 4.99 10.37
CA VAL A 88 -4.22 6.24 9.94
C VAL A 88 -4.27 6.27 8.42
N ARG A 89 -5.45 6.35 7.84
CA ARG A 89 -5.60 6.43 6.38
C ARG A 89 -4.94 7.72 5.88
N LYS A 90 -4.01 7.57 4.97
CA LYS A 90 -3.44 8.72 4.27
C LYS A 90 -4.51 9.36 3.39
N THR A 91 -4.54 10.68 3.39
CA THR A 91 -5.43 11.49 2.56
C THR A 91 -4.68 12.03 1.35
N GLU A 92 -5.40 12.60 0.37
CA GLU A 92 -4.77 13.26 -0.78
C GLU A 92 -3.76 14.33 -0.36
N LEU A 93 -4.01 15.04 0.75
CA LEU A 93 -3.07 16.03 1.31
C LEU A 93 -1.71 15.42 1.68
N SER A 94 -1.68 14.14 2.05
CA SER A 94 -0.41 13.46 2.35
C SER A 94 0.50 13.33 1.12
N LEU A 95 -0.05 13.33 -0.10
CA LEU A 95 0.73 13.31 -1.34
C LEU A 95 1.49 14.63 -1.54
N PHE A 96 0.90 15.76 -1.14
CA PHE A 96 1.57 17.06 -1.21
C PHE A 96 2.72 17.21 -0.20
N ALA A 97 2.83 16.32 0.77
CA ALA A 97 3.97 16.27 1.69
C ALA A 97 5.17 15.51 1.09
N VAL A 98 4.97 14.71 0.04
CA VAL A 98 6.04 13.96 -0.61
C VAL A 98 6.83 14.89 -1.53
N ARG A 99 8.02 15.31 -1.09
CA ARG A 99 8.90 16.24 -1.82
C ARG A 99 10.09 15.49 -2.40
N GLN A 100 10.55 15.91 -3.57
CA GLN A 100 11.86 15.47 -4.07
C GLN A 100 12.95 16.04 -3.14
N LYS A 101 13.91 15.22 -2.75
CA LYS A 101 15.04 15.63 -1.92
C LYS A 101 16.16 16.21 -2.80
N GLU A 102 17.03 17.03 -2.19
CA GLU A 102 18.27 17.46 -2.84
C GLU A 102 19.06 16.23 -3.28
N ASP A 103 19.59 16.26 -4.49
CA ASP A 103 20.35 15.18 -5.13
C ASP A 103 19.58 13.85 -5.33
N GLU A 104 18.26 13.82 -5.09
CA GLU A 104 17.44 12.64 -5.37
C GLU A 104 17.14 12.53 -6.87
N PRO A 105 17.54 11.43 -7.55
CA PRO A 105 17.21 11.20 -8.95
C PRO A 105 15.69 11.17 -9.16
N LEU A 106 15.24 11.65 -10.31
CA LEU A 106 13.81 11.66 -10.67
C LEU A 106 13.16 10.28 -10.54
N LYS A 107 13.89 9.22 -10.87
CA LYS A 107 13.42 7.83 -10.75
C LYS A 107 13.07 7.45 -9.31
N GLU A 108 13.93 7.78 -8.35
CA GLU A 108 13.74 7.45 -6.93
C GLU A 108 12.58 8.26 -6.34
N TYR A 109 12.52 9.56 -6.67
CA TYR A 109 11.39 10.40 -6.27
C TYR A 109 10.07 9.86 -6.80
N LEU A 110 10.01 9.46 -8.07
CA LEU A 110 8.83 8.88 -8.70
C LEU A 110 8.40 7.57 -8.03
N GLN A 111 9.35 6.68 -7.72
CA GLN A 111 9.07 5.42 -7.02
C GLN A 111 8.47 5.67 -5.64
N ARG A 112 9.08 6.58 -4.88
CA ARG A 112 8.63 6.95 -3.54
C ARG A 112 7.25 7.62 -3.55
N PHE A 113 6.99 8.48 -4.54
CA PHE A 113 5.69 9.10 -4.74
C PHE A 113 4.62 8.06 -5.11
N ASN A 114 4.92 7.13 -6.01
CA ASN A 114 4.01 6.05 -6.39
C ASN A 114 3.64 5.18 -5.20
N THR A 115 4.61 4.81 -4.37
CA THR A 115 4.35 4.04 -3.14
C THR A 115 3.39 4.81 -2.23
N ALA A 116 3.62 6.10 -2.02
CA ALA A 116 2.73 6.93 -1.22
C ALA A 116 1.32 7.05 -1.83
N ALA A 117 1.23 7.14 -3.16
CA ALA A 117 -0.05 7.26 -3.88
C ALA A 117 -0.89 5.97 -3.81
N MET A 118 -0.26 4.80 -3.70
CA MET A 118 -0.98 3.52 -3.48
C MET A 118 -1.65 3.44 -2.11
N GLU A 119 -1.13 4.16 -1.12
CA GLU A 119 -1.69 4.18 0.23
C GLU A 119 -2.86 5.16 0.39
N VAL A 120 -3.15 5.98 -0.64
CA VAL A 120 -4.25 6.95 -0.65
C VAL A 120 -5.38 6.43 -1.53
N PRO A 121 -6.49 5.95 -0.96
CA PRO A 121 -7.60 5.42 -1.73
C PRO A 121 -8.28 6.53 -2.56
N ALA A 122 -8.74 6.16 -3.74
CA ALA A 122 -9.60 6.98 -4.63
C ALA A 122 -9.02 8.34 -5.07
N THR A 123 -7.68 8.50 -5.08
CA THR A 123 -7.04 9.71 -5.59
C THR A 123 -7.14 9.80 -7.11
N THR A 124 -7.58 10.94 -7.62
CA THR A 124 -7.71 11.18 -9.07
C THR A 124 -6.34 11.35 -9.74
N GLN A 125 -6.31 11.15 -11.07
CA GLN A 125 -5.10 11.35 -11.89
C GLN A 125 -4.61 12.81 -11.84
N GLU A 126 -5.53 13.75 -11.74
CA GLU A 126 -5.26 15.19 -11.68
C GLU A 126 -4.60 15.57 -10.35
N VAL A 127 -5.11 15.05 -9.24
CA VAL A 127 -4.53 15.31 -7.91
C VAL A 127 -3.12 14.72 -7.81
N LYS A 128 -2.91 13.49 -8.32
CA LYS A 128 -1.58 12.87 -8.37
C LYS A 128 -0.59 13.72 -9.19
N ALA A 129 -1.00 14.14 -10.39
CA ALA A 129 -0.15 14.94 -11.26
C ALA A 129 0.19 16.30 -10.61
N SER A 130 -0.79 16.96 -9.99
CA SER A 130 -0.61 18.22 -9.29
C SER A 130 0.32 18.07 -8.09
N ALA A 131 0.08 17.09 -7.21
CA ALA A 131 0.88 16.87 -6.02
C ALA A 131 2.34 16.55 -6.36
N PHE A 132 2.57 15.71 -7.38
CA PHE A 132 3.91 15.38 -7.87
C PHE A 132 4.64 16.62 -8.41
N SER A 133 3.99 17.37 -9.31
CA SER A 133 4.61 18.51 -10.02
C SER A 133 4.96 19.66 -9.07
N GLN A 134 4.12 19.92 -8.05
CA GLN A 134 4.35 21.01 -7.08
C GLN A 134 5.55 20.75 -6.14
N ARG A 135 5.99 19.52 -6.02
CA ARG A 135 7.04 19.11 -5.09
C ARG A 135 8.30 18.61 -5.79
N LEU A 136 8.35 18.78 -7.12
CA LEU A 136 9.51 18.50 -7.95
C LEU A 136 10.53 19.61 -7.80
N LEU A 137 11.81 19.27 -7.74
CA LEU A 137 12.89 20.26 -7.74
C LEU A 137 13.08 20.90 -9.13
N ASP A 138 13.68 22.09 -9.12
CA ASP A 138 14.02 22.78 -10.36
C ASP A 138 15.08 22.00 -11.16
N GLY A 139 14.65 21.48 -12.28
CA GLY A 139 15.46 20.67 -13.19
C GLY A 139 14.85 20.63 -14.58
N ASP A 140 15.44 19.85 -15.47
CA ASP A 140 14.97 19.78 -16.87
C ASP A 140 13.54 19.27 -16.99
N PHE A 141 13.18 18.30 -16.13
CA PHE A 141 11.81 17.78 -16.11
C PHE A 141 10.81 18.82 -15.59
N PHE A 142 11.14 19.54 -14.51
CA PHE A 142 10.31 20.65 -14.01
C PHE A 142 10.08 21.72 -15.10
N LYS A 143 11.14 22.17 -15.78
CA LYS A 143 11.07 23.13 -16.88
C LYS A 143 10.18 22.63 -18.02
N SER A 144 10.23 21.33 -18.31
CA SER A 144 9.36 20.70 -19.33
C SER A 144 7.88 20.75 -18.93
N LEU A 145 7.57 20.50 -17.65
CA LEU A 145 6.20 20.58 -17.14
C LEU A 145 5.70 22.04 -17.10
N ALA A 146 6.56 22.98 -16.74
CA ALA A 146 6.22 24.41 -16.75
C ALA A 146 5.89 24.91 -18.15
N LYS A 147 6.64 24.47 -19.18
CA LYS A 147 6.39 24.83 -20.60
C LYS A 147 5.12 24.18 -21.16
N LYS A 148 4.84 22.93 -20.80
CA LYS A 148 3.67 22.17 -21.25
C LYS A 148 3.08 21.38 -20.11
N PRO A 149 2.16 21.96 -19.33
CA PRO A 149 1.53 21.29 -18.20
C PRO A 149 0.83 19.98 -18.58
N ILE A 150 0.84 19.03 -17.66
CA ILE A 150 0.16 17.74 -17.79
C ILE A 150 -0.80 17.60 -16.62
N SER A 151 -2.08 17.33 -16.92
CA SER A 151 -3.12 17.13 -15.91
C SER A 151 -3.29 15.67 -15.49
N LYS A 152 -2.93 14.70 -16.35
CA LYS A 152 -3.09 13.28 -16.05
C LYS A 152 -1.78 12.65 -15.63
N PHE A 153 -1.78 11.93 -14.51
CA PHE A 153 -0.58 11.33 -13.95
C PHE A 153 0.06 10.28 -14.87
N ASP A 154 -0.73 9.49 -15.58
CA ASP A 154 -0.21 8.51 -16.55
C ASP A 154 0.58 9.18 -17.69
N ALA A 155 0.08 10.31 -18.18
CA ALA A 155 0.81 11.09 -19.18
C ALA A 155 2.09 11.74 -18.61
N LEU A 156 2.06 12.11 -17.33
CA LEU A 156 3.24 12.59 -16.61
C LEU A 156 4.29 11.50 -16.50
N LEU A 157 3.89 10.26 -16.14
CA LEU A 157 4.80 9.10 -16.07
C LEU A 157 5.48 8.83 -17.42
N ALA A 158 4.70 8.85 -18.50
CA ALA A 158 5.23 8.65 -19.85
C ALA A 158 6.27 9.71 -20.25
N ARG A 159 6.07 10.97 -19.82
CA ARG A 159 7.06 12.03 -20.03
C ARG A 159 8.26 11.85 -19.11
N ALA A 160 8.06 11.55 -17.83
CA ALA A 160 9.13 11.35 -16.86
C ALA A 160 10.14 10.29 -17.29
N ALA A 161 9.67 9.19 -17.91
CA ALA A 161 10.53 8.13 -18.42
C ALA A 161 11.65 8.64 -19.34
N LYS A 162 11.38 9.65 -20.18
CA LYS A 162 12.38 10.26 -21.06
C LYS A 162 13.47 11.00 -20.27
N TYR A 163 13.08 11.71 -19.23
CA TYR A 163 14.02 12.47 -18.38
C TYR A 163 14.82 11.56 -17.47
N ILE A 164 14.24 10.48 -16.97
CA ILE A 164 14.94 9.43 -16.22
C ILE A 164 16.06 8.83 -17.08
N ASN A 165 15.74 8.45 -18.33
CA ASN A 165 16.75 7.92 -19.25
C ASN A 165 17.87 8.94 -19.53
N MET A 166 17.55 10.24 -19.60
CA MET A 166 18.55 11.29 -19.76
C MET A 166 19.43 11.44 -18.53
N GLU A 167 18.88 11.42 -17.33
CA GLU A 167 19.64 11.47 -16.07
C GLU A 167 20.59 10.27 -15.94
N GLU A 168 20.10 9.06 -16.22
CA GLU A 168 20.89 7.83 -16.20
C GLU A 168 22.05 7.88 -17.22
N ALA A 169 21.78 8.36 -18.43
CA ALA A 169 22.82 8.53 -19.45
C ALA A 169 23.88 9.59 -19.07
N GLN A 170 23.46 10.67 -18.39
CA GLN A 170 24.39 11.71 -17.90
C GLN A 170 25.24 11.19 -16.75
N ALA A 171 24.64 10.41 -15.82
CA ALA A 171 25.36 9.77 -14.71
C ALA A 171 26.44 8.82 -15.23
N ALA A 172 26.10 7.93 -16.17
CA ALA A 172 27.05 7.01 -16.81
C ALA A 172 28.23 7.72 -17.49
N LYS A 173 27.97 8.88 -18.14
CA LYS A 173 29.04 9.69 -18.74
C LYS A 173 29.97 10.36 -17.71
N LYS A 174 29.43 10.74 -16.53
CA LYS A 174 30.25 11.30 -15.45
C LYS A 174 31.16 10.25 -14.85
N ASP A 175 30.66 9.04 -14.61
CA ASP A 175 31.46 7.93 -14.06
C ASP A 175 32.60 7.54 -15.00
N SER A 176 32.33 7.38 -16.29
CA SER A 176 33.38 7.05 -17.28
C SER A 176 34.45 8.11 -17.43
N ARG A 177 34.10 9.40 -17.17
CA ARG A 177 35.11 10.48 -17.14
C ARG A 177 35.94 10.50 -15.86
N GLY A 178 35.29 10.12 -14.72
CA GLY A 178 35.97 10.01 -13.43
C GLY A 178 37.02 8.91 -13.39
N GLU A 179 36.69 7.75 -13.99
CA GLU A 179 37.64 6.63 -14.12
C GLU A 179 38.86 6.97 -15.00
N LYS A 180 38.67 7.56 -16.18
CA LYS A 180 39.76 7.99 -17.07
C LYS A 180 40.70 9.01 -16.43
N ARG A 181 40.20 9.82 -15.46
CA ARG A 181 41.03 10.81 -14.77
C ARG A 181 41.84 10.22 -13.63
N LYS A 182 41.48 9.03 -13.13
CA LYS A 182 42.24 8.28 -12.11
C LYS A 182 43.34 7.43 -12.71
N GLU A 183 43.18 6.94 -13.95
CA GLU A 183 44.21 6.16 -14.68
C GLU A 183 45.36 7.01 -15.22
N VAL A 184 45.21 8.32 -15.34
CA VAL A 184 46.23 9.26 -15.89
C VAL A 184 47.04 9.93 -14.78
N ARG A 185 46.91 9.51 -13.53
CA ARG A 185 47.68 10.02 -12.37
C ARG A 185 48.56 8.94 -11.78
#